data_8d27aece809315ba241132922ae2db5f
#
_entry.id   8d27aece809315ba241132922ae2db5f
#
_cell.length_a   1.000
_cell.length_b   1.000
_cell.length_c   1.000
_cell.angle_alpha   90.00
_cell.angle_beta   90.00
_cell.angle_gamma   90.00
#
_symmetry.space_group_name_H-M   'P 1'
#
loop_
_entity.id
_entity.type
_entity.pdbx_description
1 polymer ?
#
loop_
_entity_poly.entity_id
_entity_poly.type
_entity_poly.pdbx_seq_one_letter_code
_entity_poly.pdbx_strand_id
1 'polypeptide(L)'
;MITLAFDTCLDKMYAVLKKDGKILASKVVENRDNKYHSAFLISTLQEILSGNNVKPKDVNLIAVNIGPGSFTGIRACVTVARVMAQQLDCKAVGVSSLEILSKIANGNPLVALDARKDSAYLYYDGEIKGAVKLDDVKNIIATGKYDVITDDKLQPVLGGKSYQQGKYPLGEILAELAENSNAEGNWRKLKPLYIQSPPGV
;
A
#
# COMPACT_ATOMS: atom_id res chain seq x y z
N MET A 1 13.22 6.08 -16.73
CA MET A 1 12.50 6.56 -15.53
C MET A 1 12.89 5.70 -14.33
N ILE A 2 13.26 6.32 -13.21
CA ILE A 2 13.57 5.62 -11.95
C ILE A 2 12.44 5.85 -10.96
N THR A 3 11.83 4.76 -10.50
CA THR A 3 10.73 4.75 -9.53
C THR A 3 11.21 4.12 -8.22
N LEU A 4 11.00 4.83 -7.12
CA LEU A 4 11.21 4.33 -5.76
C LEU A 4 9.84 4.15 -5.11
N ALA A 5 9.44 2.91 -4.85
CA ALA A 5 8.17 2.58 -4.24
C ALA A 5 8.38 2.04 -2.82
N PHE A 6 7.54 2.44 -1.87
CA PHE A 6 7.58 1.90 -0.52
C PHE A 6 6.23 1.96 0.21
N ASP A 7 6.07 1.01 1.11
CA ASP A 7 4.87 0.82 1.93
C ASP A 7 5.25 0.44 3.36
N THR A 8 4.65 1.10 4.33
CA THR A 8 4.67 0.74 5.76
C THR A 8 3.26 0.70 6.35
N CYS A 9 2.23 0.67 5.50
CA CYS A 9 0.82 0.70 5.92
C CYS A 9 0.28 -0.68 6.27
N LEU A 10 0.77 -1.71 5.57
CA LEU A 10 0.37 -3.11 5.74
C LEU A 10 1.13 -3.79 6.88
N ASP A 11 1.06 -5.11 6.98
CA ASP A 11 1.69 -5.93 8.03
C ASP A 11 3.22 -5.99 7.91
N LYS A 12 3.76 -5.75 6.72
CA LYS A 12 5.19 -5.71 6.40
C LYS A 12 5.52 -4.42 5.68
N MET A 13 6.80 -4.05 5.70
CA MET A 13 7.30 -2.98 4.84
C MET A 13 7.74 -3.58 3.50
N TYR A 14 7.34 -2.94 2.44
CA TYR A 14 7.77 -3.21 1.07
C TYR A 14 8.56 -2.02 0.54
N ALA A 15 9.69 -2.28 -0.10
CA ALA A 15 10.49 -1.24 -0.75
C ALA A 15 11.04 -1.76 -2.07
N VAL A 16 10.79 -1.02 -3.15
CA VAL A 16 11.15 -1.42 -4.52
C VAL A 16 11.85 -0.27 -5.23
N LEU A 17 12.94 -0.58 -5.90
CA LEU A 17 13.60 0.29 -6.85
C LEU A 17 13.41 -0.29 -8.25
N LYS A 18 12.82 0.50 -9.15
CA LYS A 18 12.55 0.12 -10.53
C LYS A 18 13.19 1.14 -11.48
N LYS A 19 13.80 0.67 -12.56
CA LYS A 19 14.39 1.53 -13.61
C LYS A 19 13.97 1.04 -14.98
N ASP A 20 13.38 1.93 -15.76
CA ASP A 20 12.97 1.68 -17.15
C ASP A 20 12.20 0.36 -17.32
N GLY A 21 11.21 0.15 -16.44
CA GLY A 21 10.36 -1.03 -16.43
C GLY A 21 10.96 -2.26 -15.73
N LYS A 22 12.25 -2.25 -15.36
CA LYS A 22 12.92 -3.38 -14.72
C LYS A 22 13.08 -3.17 -13.21
N ILE A 23 12.76 -4.20 -12.41
CA ILE A 23 13.02 -4.21 -10.97
C ILE A 23 14.54 -4.36 -10.75
N LEU A 24 15.15 -3.38 -10.10
CA LEU A 24 16.55 -3.43 -9.70
C LEU A 24 16.69 -4.06 -8.30
N ALA A 25 15.76 -3.76 -7.41
CA ALA A 25 15.71 -4.33 -6.07
C ALA A 25 14.28 -4.36 -5.56
N SER A 26 13.94 -5.42 -4.82
CA SER A 26 12.68 -5.57 -4.10
C SER A 26 12.98 -6.14 -2.72
N LYS A 27 12.55 -5.44 -1.67
CA LYS A 27 12.77 -5.83 -0.27
C LYS A 27 11.46 -5.88 0.48
N VAL A 28 11.34 -6.92 1.31
CA VAL A 28 10.28 -7.07 2.30
C VAL A 28 10.93 -7.06 3.68
N VAL A 29 10.46 -6.21 4.58
CA VAL A 29 10.97 -6.10 5.94
C VAL A 29 9.84 -6.36 6.93
N GLU A 30 10.04 -7.32 7.81
CA GLU A 30 9.12 -7.67 8.88
C GLU A 30 9.47 -6.95 10.18
N ASN A 31 8.56 -6.99 11.15
CA ASN A 31 8.84 -6.51 12.51
C ASN A 31 9.97 -7.35 13.11
N ARG A 32 10.97 -6.69 13.69
CA ARG A 32 12.12 -7.35 14.34
C ARG A 32 12.70 -6.49 15.45
N ASP A 33 13.44 -7.11 16.36
CA ASP A 33 14.15 -6.42 17.45
C ASP A 33 13.24 -5.50 18.29
N ASN A 34 11.99 -5.94 18.55
CA ASN A 34 10.94 -5.15 19.20
C ASN A 34 10.61 -3.82 18.52
N LYS A 35 10.97 -3.66 17.23
CA LYS A 35 10.67 -2.49 16.42
C LYS A 35 9.70 -2.85 15.31
N TYR A 36 8.76 -1.95 15.08
CA TYR A 36 7.90 -2.03 13.90
C TYR A 36 8.73 -1.83 12.63
N HIS A 37 8.36 -2.53 11.56
CA HIS A 37 9.02 -2.47 10.26
C HIS A 37 9.20 -1.03 9.73
N SER A 38 8.29 -0.11 10.03
CA SER A 38 8.40 1.30 9.64
C SER A 38 9.62 2.04 10.22
N ALA A 39 10.21 1.54 11.32
CA ALA A 39 11.44 2.08 11.88
C ALA A 39 12.65 1.87 10.95
N PHE A 40 12.57 0.90 10.05
CA PHE A 40 13.64 0.56 9.10
C PHE A 40 13.49 1.27 7.74
N LEU A 41 12.46 2.13 7.56
CA LEU A 41 12.15 2.71 6.26
C LEU A 41 13.34 3.45 5.64
N ILE A 42 13.88 4.44 6.33
CA ILE A 42 14.98 5.26 5.77
C ILE A 42 16.22 4.44 5.46
N SER A 43 16.66 3.58 6.40
CA SER A 43 17.83 2.73 6.18
C SER A 43 17.64 1.77 5.00
N THR A 44 16.45 1.21 4.85
CA THR A 44 16.14 0.32 3.72
C THR A 44 16.16 1.06 2.38
N LEU A 45 15.61 2.29 2.33
CA LEU A 45 15.64 3.10 1.11
C LEU A 45 17.09 3.50 0.74
N GLN A 46 17.90 3.87 1.73
CA GLN A 46 19.33 4.15 1.52
C GLN A 46 20.07 2.93 0.99
N GLU A 47 19.84 1.76 1.59
CA GLU A 47 20.47 0.50 1.17
C GLU A 47 20.07 0.11 -0.26
N ILE A 48 18.82 0.21 -0.63
CA ILE A 48 18.34 -0.10 -1.98
C ILE A 48 18.97 0.83 -3.01
N LEU A 49 19.02 2.12 -2.75
CA LEU A 49 19.61 3.10 -3.67
C LEU A 49 21.10 2.89 -3.82
N SER A 50 21.85 2.84 -2.70
CA SER A 50 23.30 2.69 -2.72
C SER A 50 23.77 1.35 -3.30
N GLY A 51 23.08 0.25 -2.96
CA GLY A 51 23.37 -1.08 -3.47
C GLY A 51 23.18 -1.25 -4.98
N ASN A 52 22.41 -0.34 -5.60
CA ASN A 52 22.19 -0.33 -7.04
C ASN A 52 22.87 0.86 -7.76
N ASN A 53 23.76 1.56 -7.08
CA ASN A 53 24.47 2.73 -7.62
C ASN A 53 23.53 3.84 -8.14
N VAL A 54 22.34 3.98 -7.54
CA VAL A 54 21.36 5.02 -7.86
C VAL A 54 21.48 6.13 -6.83
N LYS A 55 21.70 7.36 -7.29
CA LYS A 55 21.71 8.52 -6.40
C LYS A 55 20.27 8.97 -6.14
N PRO A 56 19.93 9.47 -4.94
CA PRO A 56 18.59 9.97 -4.65
C PRO A 56 18.07 10.97 -5.70
N LYS A 57 18.91 11.85 -6.20
CA LYS A 57 18.57 12.85 -7.23
C LYS A 57 18.18 12.26 -8.59
N ASP A 58 18.48 10.99 -8.83
CA ASP A 58 18.14 10.33 -10.09
C ASP A 58 16.71 9.74 -10.06
N VAL A 59 16.05 9.73 -8.88
CA VAL A 59 14.67 9.27 -8.70
C VAL A 59 13.71 10.25 -9.37
N ASN A 60 12.85 9.74 -10.24
CA ASN A 60 11.87 10.53 -10.99
C ASN A 60 10.46 10.44 -10.41
N LEU A 61 10.14 9.32 -9.77
CA LEU A 61 8.84 9.03 -9.18
C LEU A 61 9.00 8.35 -7.81
N ILE A 62 8.31 8.88 -6.82
CA ILE A 62 8.10 8.24 -5.52
C ILE A 62 6.67 7.71 -5.49
N ALA A 63 6.53 6.40 -5.27
CA ALA A 63 5.25 5.71 -5.13
C ALA A 63 5.05 5.25 -3.70
N VAL A 64 3.92 5.59 -3.08
CA VAL A 64 3.67 5.19 -1.69
C VAL A 64 2.26 4.68 -1.47
N ASN A 65 2.15 3.73 -0.55
CA ASN A 65 0.85 3.35 -0.03
C ASN A 65 0.34 4.45 0.92
N ILE A 66 -0.88 4.91 0.68
CA ILE A 66 -1.54 5.95 1.48
C ILE A 66 -2.60 5.40 2.45
N GLY A 67 -2.77 4.07 2.53
CA GLY A 67 -3.76 3.39 3.38
C GLY A 67 -4.99 2.92 2.60
N PRO A 68 -5.96 2.35 3.30
CA PRO A 68 -6.05 2.18 4.76
C PRO A 68 -5.08 1.15 5.32
N GLY A 69 -4.76 1.25 6.61
CA GLY A 69 -3.85 0.34 7.32
C GLY A 69 -3.34 0.91 8.63
N SER A 70 -2.11 0.58 9.01
CA SER A 70 -1.46 1.09 10.21
C SER A 70 -1.38 2.62 10.20
N PHE A 71 -1.98 3.27 11.17
CA PHE A 71 -2.00 4.75 11.28
C PHE A 71 -0.58 5.34 11.33
N THR A 72 0.30 4.74 12.13
CA THR A 72 1.71 5.14 12.20
C THR A 72 2.43 4.89 10.88
N GLY A 73 2.19 3.72 10.26
CA GLY A 73 2.78 3.36 8.98
C GLY A 73 2.39 4.30 7.85
N ILE A 74 1.11 4.63 7.73
CA ILE A 74 0.59 5.58 6.72
C ILE A 74 1.28 6.94 6.86
N ARG A 75 1.37 7.46 8.08
CA ARG A 75 2.02 8.75 8.35
C ARG A 75 3.50 8.72 8.02
N ALA A 76 4.20 7.64 8.37
CA ALA A 76 5.62 7.47 8.05
C ALA A 76 5.82 7.48 6.53
N CYS A 77 5.07 6.69 5.77
CA CYS A 77 5.13 6.65 4.31
C CYS A 77 4.90 8.03 3.69
N VAL A 78 3.77 8.64 3.99
CA VAL A 78 3.38 9.91 3.36
C VAL A 78 4.34 11.03 3.73
N THR A 79 4.80 11.10 4.98
CA THR A 79 5.74 12.14 5.41
C THR A 79 7.08 11.99 4.68
N VAL A 80 7.65 10.78 4.67
CA VAL A 80 8.93 10.51 3.99
C VAL A 80 8.80 10.80 2.49
N ALA A 81 7.73 10.34 1.84
CA ALA A 81 7.50 10.59 0.43
C ALA A 81 7.40 12.09 0.09
N ARG A 82 6.68 12.85 0.89
CA ARG A 82 6.54 14.31 0.68
C ARG A 82 7.87 15.04 0.82
N VAL A 83 8.62 14.72 1.88
CA VAL A 83 9.93 15.35 2.12
C VAL A 83 10.91 14.98 1.00
N MET A 84 10.98 13.70 0.63
CA MET A 84 11.85 13.26 -0.46
C MET A 84 11.47 13.91 -1.79
N ALA A 85 10.19 13.87 -2.17
CA ALA A 85 9.74 14.43 -3.43
C ALA A 85 9.97 15.94 -3.52
N GLN A 86 9.79 16.66 -2.41
CA GLN A 86 10.11 18.08 -2.33
C GLN A 86 11.61 18.36 -2.52
N GLN A 87 12.48 17.59 -1.86
CA GLN A 87 13.92 17.79 -1.91
C GLN A 87 14.55 17.36 -3.24
N LEU A 88 13.95 16.35 -3.88
CA LEU A 88 14.44 15.77 -5.14
C LEU A 88 13.78 16.42 -6.37
N ASP A 89 12.81 17.30 -6.17
CA ASP A 89 11.97 17.91 -7.22
C ASP A 89 11.39 16.87 -8.19
N CYS A 90 10.84 15.78 -7.61
CA CYS A 90 10.29 14.68 -8.39
C CYS A 90 8.80 14.46 -8.09
N LYS A 91 8.15 13.64 -8.92
CA LYS A 91 6.75 13.28 -8.73
C LYS A 91 6.56 12.38 -7.51
N ALA A 92 5.40 12.53 -6.82
CA ALA A 92 4.96 11.61 -5.79
C ALA A 92 3.51 11.18 -6.03
N VAL A 93 3.28 9.88 -6.05
CA VAL A 93 1.96 9.27 -6.27
C VAL A 93 1.60 8.37 -5.11
N GLY A 94 0.40 8.56 -4.57
CA GLY A 94 -0.18 7.71 -3.54
C GLY A 94 -1.13 6.70 -4.13
N VAL A 95 -1.02 5.44 -3.69
CA VAL A 95 -1.92 4.34 -4.09
C VAL A 95 -2.56 3.76 -2.84
N SER A 96 -3.84 3.41 -2.91
CA SER A 96 -4.55 2.81 -1.78
C SER A 96 -4.10 1.36 -1.55
N SER A 97 -4.03 0.93 -0.28
CA SER A 97 -3.86 -0.47 0.09
C SER A 97 -4.89 -1.37 -0.59
N LEU A 98 -6.13 -0.89 -0.72
CA LEU A 98 -7.22 -1.64 -1.32
C LEU A 98 -6.99 -1.87 -2.83
N GLU A 99 -6.48 -0.85 -3.53
CA GLU A 99 -6.12 -0.97 -4.94
C GLU A 99 -4.91 -1.90 -5.15
N ILE A 100 -3.89 -1.81 -4.28
CA ILE A 100 -2.73 -2.71 -4.32
C ILE A 100 -3.19 -4.15 -4.15
N LEU A 101 -4.00 -4.43 -3.13
CA LEU A 101 -4.48 -5.77 -2.82
C LEU A 101 -5.48 -6.30 -3.85
N SER A 102 -6.21 -5.44 -4.55
CA SER A 102 -7.08 -5.89 -5.63
C SER A 102 -6.34 -6.61 -6.76
N LYS A 103 -5.04 -6.32 -6.93
CA LYS A 103 -4.20 -6.91 -7.99
C LYS A 103 -3.70 -8.33 -7.70
N ILE A 104 -3.90 -8.83 -6.47
CA ILE A 104 -3.56 -10.23 -6.15
C ILE A 104 -4.75 -11.19 -6.33
N ALA A 105 -5.92 -10.69 -6.68
CA ALA A 105 -7.08 -11.49 -7.03
C ALA A 105 -6.88 -12.16 -8.41
N ASN A 106 -7.38 -13.40 -8.55
CA ASN A 106 -7.35 -14.14 -9.82
C ASN A 106 -8.57 -13.84 -10.70
N GLY A 107 -9.56 -13.11 -10.18
CA GLY A 107 -10.82 -12.79 -10.84
C GLY A 107 -11.30 -11.40 -10.50
N ASN A 108 -12.62 -11.24 -10.37
CA ASN A 108 -13.21 -9.97 -9.97
C ASN A 108 -12.89 -9.67 -8.48
N PRO A 109 -12.08 -8.65 -8.15
CA PRO A 109 -11.61 -8.46 -6.79
C PRO A 109 -12.67 -7.88 -5.87
N LEU A 110 -12.79 -8.44 -4.66
CA LEU A 110 -13.37 -7.79 -3.50
C LEU A 110 -12.31 -7.78 -2.40
N VAL A 111 -11.88 -6.60 -1.99
CA VAL A 111 -10.90 -6.45 -0.91
C VAL A 111 -11.62 -5.93 0.33
N ALA A 112 -11.44 -6.62 1.46
CA ALA A 112 -12.00 -6.25 2.76
C ALA A 112 -10.90 -6.26 3.82
N LEU A 113 -10.58 -5.09 4.39
CA LEU A 113 -9.62 -4.93 5.48
C LEU A 113 -10.34 -4.50 6.77
N ASP A 114 -9.91 -5.00 7.92
CA ASP A 114 -10.51 -4.67 9.22
C ASP A 114 -10.55 -3.15 9.47
N ALA A 115 -11.77 -2.61 9.55
CA ALA A 115 -12.04 -1.22 9.90
C ALA A 115 -12.48 -1.05 11.36
N ARG A 116 -12.38 -2.12 12.16
CA ARG A 116 -12.89 -2.23 13.56
C ARG A 116 -14.42 -2.06 13.65
N LYS A 117 -14.98 -2.21 14.86
CA LYS A 117 -16.43 -2.01 15.15
C LYS A 117 -17.35 -2.74 14.17
N ASP A 118 -17.04 -4.02 13.89
CA ASP A 118 -17.77 -4.90 12.97
C ASP A 118 -17.96 -4.30 11.58
N SER A 119 -16.89 -3.69 11.06
CA SER A 119 -16.87 -3.07 9.74
C SER A 119 -15.57 -3.40 9.00
N ALA A 120 -15.62 -3.35 7.69
CA ALA A 120 -14.46 -3.50 6.82
C ALA A 120 -14.30 -2.28 5.89
N TYR A 121 -13.05 -1.89 5.64
CA TYR A 121 -12.73 -1.03 4.49
C TYR A 121 -12.88 -1.87 3.24
N LEU A 122 -13.77 -1.46 2.35
CA LEU A 122 -14.23 -2.29 1.24
C LEU A 122 -13.90 -1.67 -0.12
N TYR A 123 -13.43 -2.53 -1.03
CA TYR A 123 -13.21 -2.21 -2.43
C TYR A 123 -13.77 -3.33 -3.29
N TYR A 124 -14.58 -3.00 -4.29
CA TYR A 124 -15.04 -3.89 -5.36
C TYR A 124 -15.56 -3.07 -6.54
N ASP A 125 -15.69 -3.69 -7.70
CA ASP A 125 -16.12 -3.06 -8.95
C ASP A 125 -15.31 -1.79 -9.29
N GLY A 126 -14.00 -1.81 -8.99
CA GLY A 126 -13.09 -0.70 -9.31
C GLY A 126 -13.14 0.49 -8.35
N GLU A 127 -13.90 0.43 -7.25
CA GLU A 127 -14.14 1.57 -6.37
C GLU A 127 -13.96 1.26 -4.88
N ILE A 128 -13.47 2.26 -4.14
CA ILE A 128 -13.44 2.23 -2.67
C ILE A 128 -14.83 2.60 -2.16
N LYS A 129 -15.47 1.68 -1.44
CA LYS A 129 -16.84 1.83 -0.92
C LYS A 129 -16.90 2.41 0.50
N GLY A 130 -15.76 2.68 1.11
CA GLY A 130 -15.69 3.19 2.48
C GLY A 130 -15.61 2.10 3.53
N ALA A 131 -16.10 2.40 4.75
CA ALA A 131 -16.25 1.44 5.83
C ALA A 131 -17.68 0.89 5.84
N VAL A 132 -17.81 -0.41 5.63
CA VAL A 132 -19.09 -1.12 5.44
C VAL A 132 -19.26 -2.15 6.56
N LYS A 133 -20.47 -2.34 7.06
CA LYS A 133 -20.76 -3.35 8.08
C LYS A 133 -20.51 -4.76 7.58
N LEU A 134 -19.97 -5.64 8.45
CA LEU A 134 -19.60 -7.00 8.04
C LEU A 134 -20.79 -7.81 7.51
N ASP A 135 -22.00 -7.59 8.00
CA ASP A 135 -23.17 -8.30 7.51
C ASP A 135 -23.53 -7.89 6.07
N ASP A 136 -23.36 -6.61 5.73
CA ASP A 136 -23.54 -6.15 4.36
C ASP A 136 -22.44 -6.70 3.44
N VAL A 137 -21.21 -6.78 3.92
CA VAL A 137 -20.10 -7.39 3.17
C VAL A 137 -20.38 -8.87 2.90
N LYS A 138 -20.88 -9.63 3.90
CA LYS A 138 -21.27 -11.03 3.71
C LYS A 138 -22.36 -11.19 2.62
N ASN A 139 -23.36 -10.31 2.62
CA ASN A 139 -24.40 -10.31 1.61
C ASN A 139 -23.84 -10.09 0.20
N ILE A 140 -22.88 -9.18 0.05
CA ILE A 140 -22.19 -8.94 -1.24
C ILE A 140 -21.40 -10.18 -1.66
N ILE A 141 -20.63 -10.78 -0.74
CA ILE A 141 -19.83 -11.99 -1.00
C ILE A 141 -20.72 -13.17 -1.38
N ALA A 142 -21.89 -13.31 -0.74
CA ALA A 142 -22.85 -14.38 -1.01
C ALA A 142 -23.37 -14.38 -2.46
N THR A 143 -23.21 -13.30 -3.22
CA THR A 143 -23.54 -13.27 -4.67
C THR A 143 -22.65 -14.19 -5.49
N GLY A 144 -21.50 -14.65 -4.94
CA GLY A 144 -20.55 -15.56 -5.61
C GLY A 144 -19.76 -14.93 -6.76
N LYS A 145 -19.79 -13.60 -6.94
CA LYS A 145 -19.19 -12.90 -8.09
C LYS A 145 -17.72 -12.54 -7.90
N TYR A 146 -17.19 -12.62 -6.67
CA TYR A 146 -15.92 -12.00 -6.30
C TYR A 146 -14.86 -13.01 -5.84
N ASP A 147 -13.60 -12.75 -6.19
CA ASP A 147 -12.43 -13.34 -5.53
C ASP A 147 -12.09 -12.45 -4.32
N VAL A 148 -12.30 -13.00 -3.12
CA VAL A 148 -12.28 -12.24 -1.87
C VAL A 148 -10.86 -12.22 -1.30
N ILE A 149 -10.33 -11.02 -1.08
CA ILE A 149 -9.03 -10.76 -0.44
C ILE A 149 -9.27 -10.07 0.90
N THR A 150 -8.71 -10.62 1.96
CA THR A 150 -8.88 -10.12 3.33
C THR A 150 -7.53 -9.98 4.05
N ASP A 151 -7.57 -9.46 5.27
CA ASP A 151 -6.53 -9.65 6.29
C ASP A 151 -6.81 -10.90 7.15
N ASP A 152 -5.85 -11.27 8.01
CA ASP A 152 -5.97 -12.43 8.90
C ASP A 152 -7.14 -12.34 9.91
N LYS A 153 -7.57 -11.13 10.25
CA LYS A 153 -8.72 -10.94 11.18
C LYS A 153 -10.05 -11.23 10.51
N LEU A 154 -10.22 -10.79 9.27
CA LEU A 154 -11.48 -10.94 8.56
C LEU A 154 -11.58 -12.26 7.80
N GLN A 155 -10.47 -12.91 7.50
CA GLN A 155 -10.45 -14.19 6.78
C GLN A 155 -11.33 -15.27 7.44
N PRO A 156 -11.33 -15.49 8.76
CA PRO A 156 -12.22 -16.46 9.40
C PRO A 156 -13.71 -16.08 9.33
N VAL A 157 -14.03 -14.81 9.15
CA VAL A 157 -15.40 -14.27 9.18
C VAL A 157 -16.01 -14.16 7.79
N LEU A 158 -15.21 -13.77 6.80
CA LEU A 158 -15.63 -13.48 5.44
C LEU A 158 -15.21 -14.54 4.42
N GLY A 159 -14.29 -15.44 4.81
CA GLY A 159 -13.66 -16.37 3.86
C GLY A 159 -12.63 -15.68 2.97
N GLY A 160 -12.34 -16.32 1.83
CA GLY A 160 -11.39 -15.81 0.86
C GLY A 160 -9.94 -16.05 1.24
N LYS A 161 -9.03 -15.24 0.68
CA LYS A 161 -7.58 -15.35 0.88
C LYS A 161 -7.10 -14.21 1.76
N SER A 162 -6.35 -14.52 2.83
CA SER A 162 -5.61 -13.48 3.53
C SER A 162 -4.33 -13.11 2.74
N TYR A 163 -4.15 -11.81 2.47
CA TYR A 163 -2.94 -11.32 1.82
C TYR A 163 -1.69 -11.53 2.69
N GLN A 164 -1.85 -11.68 4.00
CA GLN A 164 -0.76 -11.85 4.97
C GLN A 164 -0.16 -13.26 4.93
N GLN A 165 -0.93 -14.27 4.48
CA GLN A 165 -0.52 -15.67 4.41
C GLN A 165 0.18 -16.02 3.10
N GLY A 166 0.14 -15.15 2.10
CA GLY A 166 0.77 -15.35 0.79
C GLY A 166 2.08 -14.58 0.63
N LYS A 167 2.83 -14.94 -0.41
CA LYS A 167 4.00 -14.18 -0.86
C LYS A 167 3.61 -13.40 -2.12
N TYR A 168 3.17 -12.18 -1.92
CA TYR A 168 2.74 -11.31 -3.02
C TYR A 168 3.76 -10.17 -3.23
N PRO A 169 4.03 -9.78 -4.48
CA PRO A 169 4.97 -8.70 -4.81
C PRO A 169 4.32 -7.31 -4.62
N LEU A 170 3.79 -7.02 -3.40
CA LEU A 170 2.96 -5.84 -3.17
C LEU A 170 3.71 -4.52 -3.43
N GLY A 171 5.01 -4.47 -3.18
CA GLY A 171 5.83 -3.30 -3.51
C GLY A 171 5.98 -3.09 -5.02
N GLU A 172 6.05 -4.16 -5.79
CA GLU A 172 6.14 -4.11 -7.25
C GLU A 172 4.80 -3.69 -7.86
N ILE A 173 3.70 -4.22 -7.33
CA ILE A 173 2.33 -3.81 -7.69
C ILE A 173 2.12 -2.32 -7.39
N LEU A 174 2.57 -1.84 -6.23
CA LEU A 174 2.51 -0.41 -5.88
C LEU A 174 3.26 0.44 -6.91
N ALA A 175 4.50 0.05 -7.28
CA ALA A 175 5.29 0.76 -8.27
C ALA A 175 4.58 0.83 -9.63
N GLU A 176 4.02 -0.29 -10.09
CA GLU A 176 3.31 -0.40 -11.36
C GLU A 176 2.04 0.46 -11.38
N LEU A 177 1.22 0.40 -10.33
CA LEU A 177 0.01 1.22 -10.22
C LEU A 177 0.34 2.71 -10.24
N ALA A 178 1.40 3.13 -9.55
CA ALA A 178 1.81 4.53 -9.54
C ALA A 178 2.35 5.00 -10.89
N GLU A 179 3.12 4.16 -11.61
CA GLU A 179 3.63 4.47 -12.95
C GLU A 179 2.52 4.63 -13.99
N ASN A 180 1.45 3.82 -13.86
CA ASN A 180 0.30 3.82 -14.77
C ASN A 180 -0.81 4.80 -14.31
N SER A 181 -0.61 5.51 -13.20
CA SER A 181 -1.58 6.47 -12.70
C SER A 181 -1.62 7.74 -13.54
N ASN A 182 -2.82 8.23 -13.82
CA ASN A 182 -3.03 9.56 -14.40
C ASN A 182 -2.87 10.70 -13.38
N ALA A 183 -2.45 10.40 -12.13
CA ALA A 183 -2.26 11.41 -11.10
C ALA A 183 -1.17 12.41 -11.49
N GLU A 184 -1.41 13.67 -11.17
CA GLU A 184 -0.49 14.79 -11.44
C GLU A 184 0.90 14.59 -10.80
N GLY A 185 0.98 13.74 -9.76
CA GLY A 185 2.21 13.45 -9.02
C GLY A 185 2.69 14.61 -8.14
N ASN A 186 1.78 15.50 -7.75
CA ASN A 186 2.09 16.66 -6.93
C ASN A 186 2.20 16.26 -5.43
N TRP A 187 3.41 16.29 -4.90
CA TRP A 187 3.67 15.94 -3.50
C TRP A 187 2.91 16.81 -2.49
N ARG A 188 2.53 18.06 -2.84
CA ARG A 188 1.72 18.93 -1.97
C ARG A 188 0.31 18.40 -1.76
N LYS A 189 -0.22 17.68 -2.75
CA LYS A 189 -1.53 17.03 -2.71
C LYS A 189 -1.49 15.62 -2.09
N LEU A 190 -0.30 15.03 -1.93
CA LEU A 190 -0.12 13.71 -1.33
C LEU A 190 -0.51 13.75 0.15
N LYS A 191 -1.51 12.97 0.53
CA LYS A 191 -2.03 12.88 1.90
C LYS A 191 -2.49 11.47 2.24
N PRO A 192 -2.50 11.10 3.54
CA PRO A 192 -3.10 9.84 3.97
C PRO A 192 -4.56 9.71 3.53
N LEU A 193 -4.96 8.51 3.17
CA LEU A 193 -6.35 8.15 2.91
C LEU A 193 -7.02 7.75 4.24
N TYR A 194 -7.67 8.69 4.88
CA TYR A 194 -8.49 8.43 6.06
C TYR A 194 -9.93 8.17 5.64
N ILE A 195 -10.32 6.90 5.55
CA ILE A 195 -11.70 6.49 5.22
C ILE A 195 -12.62 6.74 6.43
N GLN A 196 -12.09 6.59 7.65
CA GLN A 196 -12.75 6.99 8.90
C GLN A 196 -11.90 8.03 9.61
N SER A 197 -12.55 8.94 10.35
CA SER A 197 -11.83 9.89 11.19
C SER A 197 -10.94 9.14 12.20
N PRO A 198 -9.72 9.64 12.47
CA PRO A 198 -8.87 9.09 13.51
C PRO A 198 -9.60 9.08 14.86
N PRO A 199 -9.34 8.10 15.74
CA PRO A 199 -9.89 8.12 17.08
C PRO A 199 -9.49 9.39 17.83
N GLY A 200 -10.45 10.16 18.31
CA GLY A 200 -10.22 11.35 19.14
C GLY A 200 -10.11 12.68 18.40
N VAL A 201 -10.56 12.75 17.15
CA VAL A 201 -10.76 14.01 16.40
C VAL A 201 -12.23 14.19 16.11
#